data_cd9cc9a0be4490c0cfe2dc0533ab094d
#
_entry.id   cd9cc9a0be4490c0cfe2dc0533ab094d
#
_cell.length_a   1.000
_cell.length_b   1.000
_cell.length_c   1.000
_cell.angle_alpha   90.00
_cell.angle_beta   90.00
_cell.angle_gamma   90.00
#
_symmetry.space_group_name_H-M   'P 1'
#
loop_
_entity.id
_entity.type
_entity.pdbx_description
1 polymer ?
#
loop_
_entity_poly.entity_id
_entity_poly.type
_entity_poly.pdbx_seq_one_letter_code
_entity_poly.pdbx_strand_id
1 'polypeptide(L)'
;MTKSNQYSIFSSGDSIPKNRKRECANEAQTLVVWAFSNVIQNWMRNRNTVEFLAVWEELHNPDFNRVQFEAVRSEAGLNRFVMTPTKWIEQTNAIGIVSKAGRYGGGTYAHSDIAMAFATWISPEFQLYIMKDYRRLKQDEN
;
A
#
# COMPACT_ATOMS: atom_id res chain seq x y z
N MET A 1 -1.11 22.49 5.15
CA MET A 1 -0.36 22.36 4.98
C MET A 1 0.29 21.51 4.22
N THR A 2 0.99 21.19 4.05
CA THR A 2 1.87 20.53 3.14
C THR A 2 2.27 19.18 3.57
N LYS A 3 1.39 18.52 4.27
CA LYS A 3 1.75 17.25 4.68
C LYS A 3 2.00 16.30 3.64
N SER A 4 1.44 16.42 2.47
CA SER A 4 1.65 15.48 1.40
C SER A 4 3.12 15.42 0.97
N ASN A 5 3.87 16.48 1.20
CA ASN A 5 5.26 16.47 0.81
C ASN A 5 6.11 15.48 1.59
N GLN A 6 5.65 15.09 2.75
CA GLN A 6 6.38 14.15 3.56
C GLN A 6 6.41 12.76 2.97
N TYR A 7 5.49 12.50 2.05
CA TYR A 7 5.39 11.20 1.44
C TYR A 7 5.81 11.20 -0.02
N SER A 8 6.38 12.30 -0.45
CA SER A 8 6.70 12.46 -1.86
C SER A 8 7.86 11.59 -2.34
N ILE A 9 8.50 10.85 -1.45
CA ILE A 9 9.58 9.94 -1.84
C ILE A 9 9.12 8.91 -2.86
N PHE A 10 7.81 8.68 -2.95
CA PHE A 10 7.27 7.76 -3.93
C PHE A 10 6.58 8.45 -5.08
N SER A 11 6.54 9.76 -5.08
CA SER A 11 5.78 10.51 -6.06
C SER A 11 6.69 11.04 -7.15
N SER A 12 6.18 11.03 -8.36
CA SER A 12 6.84 11.69 -9.47
C SER A 12 6.38 13.13 -9.60
N GLY A 13 5.51 13.57 -8.73
CA GLY A 13 4.95 14.91 -8.81
C GLY A 13 3.61 14.97 -9.52
N ASP A 14 3.17 13.87 -10.06
CA ASP A 14 1.90 13.86 -10.76
C ASP A 14 0.73 13.85 -9.80
N SER A 15 -0.32 14.54 -10.18
CA SER A 15 -1.53 14.55 -9.37
C SER A 15 -2.30 13.25 -9.54
N ILE A 16 -3.04 12.88 -8.52
CA ILE A 16 -3.85 11.69 -8.53
C ILE A 16 -5.12 11.98 -9.31
N PRO A 17 -5.48 11.14 -10.28
CA PRO A 17 -6.71 11.34 -11.05
C PRO A 17 -7.94 11.37 -10.16
N LYS A 18 -8.88 12.23 -10.49
CA LYS A 18 -10.06 12.43 -9.66
C LYS A 18 -10.90 11.17 -9.47
N ASN A 19 -11.07 10.41 -10.54
CA ASN A 19 -11.85 9.18 -10.42
C ASN A 19 -11.18 8.15 -9.54
N ARG A 20 -9.87 8.22 -9.45
CA ARG A 20 -9.09 7.32 -8.62
C ARG A 20 -9.37 7.54 -7.15
N LYS A 21 -9.60 8.79 -6.79
CA LYS A 21 -9.89 9.13 -5.40
C LYS A 21 -11.17 8.47 -4.89
N ARG A 22 -12.12 8.25 -5.79
CA ARG A 22 -13.37 7.63 -5.37
C ARG A 22 -13.23 6.14 -5.11
N GLU A 23 -12.15 5.55 -5.63
CA GLU A 23 -11.92 4.13 -5.45
C GLU A 23 -11.26 3.83 -4.11
N CYS A 24 -10.73 4.85 -3.47
CA CYS A 24 -10.11 4.70 -2.17
C CYS A 24 -11.07 5.12 -1.07
N ALA A 25 -11.01 4.44 0.04
CA ALA A 25 -11.91 4.71 1.15
C ALA A 25 -11.77 6.14 1.68
N ASN A 26 -10.57 6.69 1.60
CA ASN A 26 -10.31 8.04 2.02
C ASN A 26 -9.49 8.73 0.95
N GLU A 27 -10.17 9.49 0.13
CA GLU A 27 -9.55 10.11 -1.02
C GLU A 27 -8.43 11.07 -0.68
N ALA A 28 -8.45 11.66 0.50
CA ALA A 28 -7.42 12.61 0.89
C ALA A 28 -6.10 11.91 1.22
N GLN A 29 -6.12 10.60 1.36
CA GLN A 29 -4.98 9.84 1.81
C GLN A 29 -4.34 8.98 0.72
N THR A 30 -4.69 9.20 -0.53
CA THR A 30 -4.16 8.40 -1.62
C THR A 30 -2.83 8.94 -2.10
N LEU A 31 -1.84 8.07 -2.21
CA LEU A 31 -0.51 8.41 -2.67
C LEU A 31 -0.16 7.63 -3.93
N VAL A 32 0.73 8.20 -4.72
CA VAL A 32 1.30 7.52 -5.88
C VAL A 32 2.57 6.82 -5.41
N VAL A 33 2.64 5.54 -5.67
CA VAL A 33 3.83 4.75 -5.37
C VAL A 33 4.54 4.45 -6.70
N TRP A 34 5.67 5.08 -6.90
CA TRP A 34 6.50 4.83 -8.07
C TRP A 34 7.65 3.94 -7.68
N ALA A 35 7.52 2.68 -8.00
CA ALA A 35 8.58 1.73 -7.76
C ALA A 35 8.63 0.76 -8.92
N PHE A 36 9.80 0.18 -9.14
CA PHE A 36 9.92 -0.88 -10.13
C PHE A 36 9.03 -2.04 -9.73
N SER A 37 8.36 -2.62 -10.71
CA SER A 37 7.38 -3.67 -10.44
C SER A 37 7.98 -4.83 -9.66
N ASN A 38 9.25 -5.17 -9.91
CA ASN A 38 9.88 -6.26 -9.18
C ASN A 38 10.06 -5.95 -7.69
N VAL A 39 10.26 -4.67 -7.34
CA VAL A 39 10.40 -4.28 -5.94
C VAL A 39 9.06 -4.45 -5.23
N ILE A 40 7.98 -3.99 -5.86
CA ILE A 40 6.63 -4.15 -5.31
C ILE A 40 6.31 -5.63 -5.16
N GLN A 41 6.63 -6.43 -6.18
CA GLN A 41 6.38 -7.86 -6.12
C GLN A 41 7.17 -8.53 -5.00
N ASN A 42 8.41 -8.13 -4.78
CA ASN A 42 9.20 -8.67 -3.69
C ASN A 42 8.58 -8.36 -2.34
N TRP A 43 8.05 -7.15 -2.18
CA TRP A 43 7.36 -6.77 -0.96
C TRP A 43 6.09 -7.60 -0.77
N MET A 44 5.31 -7.77 -1.83
CA MET A 44 4.05 -8.50 -1.76
C MET A 44 4.22 -10.01 -1.62
N ARG A 45 5.43 -10.53 -1.81
CA ARG A 45 5.69 -11.95 -1.59
C ARG A 45 5.76 -12.32 -0.12
N ASN A 46 5.98 -11.36 0.74
CA ASN A 46 6.10 -11.62 2.16
C ASN A 46 4.74 -11.87 2.79
N ARG A 47 4.66 -12.90 3.62
CA ARG A 47 3.43 -13.25 4.30
C ARG A 47 2.92 -12.09 5.16
N ASN A 48 3.83 -11.43 5.86
CA ASN A 48 3.45 -10.29 6.70
C ASN A 48 2.83 -9.17 5.89
N THR A 49 3.32 -8.94 4.68
CA THR A 49 2.76 -7.92 3.79
C THR A 49 1.33 -8.29 3.39
N VAL A 50 1.12 -9.54 2.99
CA VAL A 50 -0.20 -10.00 2.58
C VAL A 50 -1.18 -9.88 3.74
N GLU A 51 -0.76 -10.25 4.94
CA GLU A 51 -1.61 -10.15 6.11
C GLU A 51 -1.91 -8.70 6.49
N PHE A 52 -0.93 -7.81 6.37
CA PHE A 52 -1.15 -6.38 6.61
C PHE A 52 -2.17 -5.82 5.62
N LEU A 53 -2.01 -6.14 4.35
CA LEU A 53 -2.94 -5.67 3.33
C LEU A 53 -4.36 -6.17 3.59
N ALA A 54 -4.51 -7.42 4.04
CA ALA A 54 -5.81 -7.97 4.35
C ALA A 54 -6.46 -7.27 5.54
N VAL A 55 -5.69 -6.98 6.58
CA VAL A 55 -6.21 -6.26 7.75
C VAL A 55 -6.71 -4.88 7.33
N TRP A 56 -5.94 -4.20 6.50
CA TRP A 56 -6.36 -2.89 6.01
C TRP A 56 -7.67 -2.99 5.22
N GLU A 57 -7.76 -3.99 4.32
CA GLU A 57 -8.96 -4.17 3.52
C GLU A 57 -10.18 -4.50 4.39
N GLU A 58 -10.01 -5.35 5.37
CA GLU A 58 -11.12 -5.70 6.25
C GLU A 58 -11.67 -4.51 7.02
N LEU A 59 -10.80 -3.56 7.34
CA LEU A 59 -11.23 -2.36 8.06
C LEU A 59 -11.91 -1.34 7.15
N HIS A 60 -11.62 -1.34 5.84
CA HIS A 60 -12.06 -0.27 4.95
C HIS A 60 -12.88 -0.74 3.75
N ASN A 61 -12.95 -2.05 3.51
CA ASN A 61 -13.56 -2.57 2.28
C ASN A 61 -14.56 -3.67 2.61
N PRO A 62 -15.87 -3.36 2.61
CA PRO A 62 -16.89 -4.37 2.92
C PRO A 62 -16.97 -5.47 1.86
N ASP A 63 -16.45 -5.23 0.67
CA ASP A 63 -16.51 -6.20 -0.43
C ASP A 63 -15.24 -7.03 -0.56
N PHE A 64 -14.36 -6.99 0.43
CA PHE A 64 -13.12 -7.75 0.41
C PHE A 64 -13.40 -9.25 0.40
N ASN A 65 -12.77 -9.97 -0.53
CA ASN A 65 -12.98 -11.40 -0.69
C ASN A 65 -12.08 -12.19 0.25
N ARG A 66 -12.57 -12.42 1.44
CA ARG A 66 -11.82 -13.11 2.47
C ARG A 66 -11.50 -14.56 2.10
N VAL A 67 -12.41 -15.22 1.42
CA VAL A 67 -12.21 -16.62 1.04
C VAL A 67 -10.99 -16.74 0.13
N GLN A 68 -10.90 -15.87 -0.88
CA GLN A 68 -9.75 -15.86 -1.78
C GLN A 68 -8.49 -15.41 -1.06
N PHE A 69 -8.61 -14.52 -0.09
CA PHE A 69 -7.45 -14.13 0.71
C PHE A 69 -6.86 -15.32 1.47
N GLU A 70 -7.69 -16.18 2.02
CA GLU A 70 -7.18 -17.35 2.76
C GLU A 70 -6.37 -18.27 1.84
N ALA A 71 -6.79 -18.41 0.59
CA ALA A 71 -6.03 -19.17 -0.39
C ALA A 71 -4.67 -18.52 -0.67
N VAL A 72 -4.66 -17.19 -0.83
CA VAL A 72 -3.41 -16.44 -1.02
C VAL A 72 -2.50 -16.59 0.20
N ARG A 73 -3.09 -16.47 1.39
CA ARG A 73 -2.33 -16.56 2.63
C ARG A 73 -1.65 -17.91 2.81
N SER A 74 -2.29 -18.97 2.40
CA SER A 74 -1.72 -20.31 2.52
C SER A 74 -0.51 -20.51 1.63
N GLU A 75 -0.42 -19.76 0.53
CA GLU A 75 0.72 -19.85 -0.39
C GLU A 75 1.79 -18.82 -0.10
N ALA A 76 1.45 -17.75 0.61
CA ALA A 76 2.38 -16.66 0.87
C ALA A 76 3.57 -17.17 1.70
N GLY A 77 4.76 -16.77 1.28
CA GLY A 77 5.98 -17.23 1.93
C GLY A 77 6.62 -18.45 1.28
N LEU A 78 5.90 -19.15 0.42
CA LEU A 78 6.51 -20.25 -0.34
C LEU A 78 7.44 -19.67 -1.42
N ASN A 79 8.48 -20.42 -1.75
CA ASN A 79 9.47 -19.94 -2.71
C ASN A 79 8.87 -19.60 -4.07
N ARG A 80 7.85 -20.35 -4.47
CA ARG A 80 7.20 -20.14 -5.78
C ARG A 80 6.09 -19.10 -5.74
N PHE A 81 5.79 -18.55 -4.58
CA PHE A 81 4.70 -17.59 -4.46
C PHE A 81 5.05 -16.29 -5.16
N VAL A 82 4.15 -15.82 -6.01
CA VAL A 82 4.29 -14.54 -6.71
C VAL A 82 2.99 -13.77 -6.55
N MET A 83 3.09 -12.53 -6.16
CA MET A 83 1.94 -11.65 -6.03
C MET A 83 2.25 -10.31 -6.67
N THR A 84 1.32 -9.82 -7.48
CA THR A 84 1.41 -8.49 -8.09
C THR A 84 0.22 -7.66 -7.63
N PRO A 85 0.29 -6.32 -7.74
CA PRO A 85 -0.86 -5.49 -7.40
C PRO A 85 -2.11 -5.88 -8.19
N THR A 86 -1.98 -6.14 -9.48
CA THR A 86 -3.12 -6.52 -10.31
C THR A 86 -3.74 -7.83 -9.84
N LYS A 87 -2.90 -8.82 -9.59
CA LYS A 87 -3.37 -10.13 -9.13
C LYS A 87 -4.07 -10.02 -7.78
N TRP A 88 -3.50 -9.22 -6.87
CA TRP A 88 -4.10 -8.99 -5.56
C TRP A 88 -5.51 -8.38 -5.69
N ILE A 89 -5.64 -7.35 -6.53
CA ILE A 89 -6.91 -6.69 -6.75
C ILE A 89 -7.94 -7.65 -7.33
N GLU A 90 -7.54 -8.41 -8.35
CA GLU A 90 -8.45 -9.32 -9.04
C GLU A 90 -8.92 -10.45 -8.14
N GLN A 91 -8.05 -10.98 -7.31
CA GLN A 91 -8.39 -12.13 -6.48
C GLN A 91 -9.18 -11.74 -5.24
N THR A 92 -8.86 -10.59 -4.64
CA THR A 92 -9.43 -10.23 -3.34
C THR A 92 -10.42 -9.07 -3.40
N ASN A 93 -10.61 -8.48 -4.58
CA ASN A 93 -11.45 -7.30 -4.73
C ASN A 93 -10.96 -6.12 -3.87
N ALA A 94 -9.65 -5.97 -3.77
CA ALA A 94 -9.02 -4.96 -2.92
C ALA A 94 -9.21 -3.56 -3.46
N ILE A 95 -9.28 -2.58 -2.58
CA ILE A 95 -9.40 -1.16 -2.95
C ILE A 95 -8.22 -0.32 -2.47
N GLY A 96 -7.41 -0.83 -1.56
CA GLY A 96 -6.31 -0.06 -0.98
C GLY A 96 -5.15 0.16 -1.94
N ILE A 97 -4.99 -0.72 -2.92
CA ILE A 97 -4.00 -0.59 -3.97
C ILE A 97 -4.74 -0.56 -5.29
N VAL A 98 -4.34 0.35 -6.17
CA VAL A 98 -4.94 0.47 -7.49
C VAL A 98 -3.82 0.43 -8.51
N SER A 99 -3.98 -0.39 -9.53
CA SER A 99 -3.00 -0.51 -10.59
C SER A 99 -3.62 -0.01 -11.89
N LYS A 100 -2.88 0.85 -12.58
CA LYS A 100 -3.34 1.43 -13.83
C LYS A 100 -2.29 1.26 -14.90
N ALA A 101 -2.70 0.72 -16.04
CA ALA A 101 -1.81 0.61 -17.20
C ALA A 101 -1.77 1.94 -17.94
N GLY A 102 -0.69 2.18 -18.66
CA GLY A 102 -0.58 3.36 -19.49
C GLY A 102 0.80 4.00 -19.40
N ARG A 103 1.16 4.67 -20.50
CA ARG A 103 2.45 5.36 -20.57
C ARG A 103 2.43 6.61 -19.71
N TYR A 104 1.30 7.34 -19.73
CA TYR A 104 1.15 8.59 -18.99
C TYR A 104 0.08 8.38 -17.93
N GLY A 105 0.40 8.67 -16.69
CA GLY A 105 -0.53 8.50 -15.58
C GLY A 105 -0.76 7.05 -15.17
N GLY A 106 -0.02 6.10 -15.75
CA GLY A 106 -0.06 4.72 -15.30
C GLY A 106 0.80 4.53 -14.08
N GLY A 107 0.64 3.39 -13.39
CA GLY A 107 1.43 3.06 -12.23
C GLY A 107 0.60 2.42 -11.13
N THR A 108 1.21 2.27 -9.99
CA THR A 108 0.56 1.70 -8.82
C THR A 108 0.29 2.82 -7.81
N TYR A 109 -0.95 2.91 -7.36
CA TYR A 109 -1.40 3.90 -6.40
C TYR A 109 -1.85 3.16 -5.14
N ALA A 110 -1.60 3.75 -3.99
CA ALA A 110 -1.97 3.09 -2.74
C ALA A 110 -2.45 4.12 -1.72
N HIS A 111 -3.30 3.67 -0.82
CA HIS A 111 -3.68 4.46 0.34
C HIS A 111 -2.42 4.78 1.15
N SER A 112 -2.43 5.93 1.85
CA SER A 112 -1.25 6.39 2.58
C SER A 112 -0.74 5.37 3.60
N ASP A 113 -1.63 4.65 4.25
CA ASP A 113 -1.23 3.62 5.22
C ASP A 113 -0.40 2.53 4.56
N ILE A 114 -0.84 2.11 3.37
CA ILE A 114 -0.16 1.04 2.63
C ILE A 114 1.15 1.56 2.06
N ALA A 115 1.14 2.78 1.54
CA ALA A 115 2.36 3.39 1.01
C ALA A 115 3.42 3.55 2.11
N MET A 116 3.00 3.92 3.31
CA MET A 116 3.89 4.05 4.44
C MET A 116 4.48 2.70 4.85
N ALA A 117 3.67 1.65 4.85
CA ALA A 117 4.17 0.31 5.14
C ALA A 117 5.22 -0.13 4.13
N PHE A 118 5.00 0.16 2.85
CA PHE A 118 5.98 -0.13 1.82
C PHE A 118 7.27 0.65 2.06
N ALA A 119 7.15 1.92 2.41
CA ALA A 119 8.30 2.77 2.69
C ALA A 119 9.15 2.24 3.85
N THR A 120 8.51 1.78 4.91
CA THR A 120 9.22 1.24 6.06
C THR A 120 9.95 -0.06 5.70
N TRP A 121 9.39 -0.83 4.77
CA TRP A 121 10.03 -2.05 4.31
C TRP A 121 11.29 -1.75 3.48
N ILE A 122 11.22 -0.72 2.64
CA ILE A 122 12.34 -0.34 1.79
C ILE A 122 13.46 0.31 2.60
N SER A 123 13.11 1.17 3.56
CA SER A 123 14.08 2.03 4.24
C SER A 123 14.04 1.81 5.75
N PRO A 124 15.07 1.13 6.30
CA PRO A 124 15.18 1.01 7.75
C PRO A 124 15.29 2.36 8.46
N GLU A 125 15.89 3.33 7.81
CA GLU A 125 16.00 4.69 8.36
C GLU A 125 14.62 5.32 8.53
N PHE A 126 13.77 5.16 7.51
CA PHE A 126 12.42 5.67 7.58
C PHE A 126 11.62 4.96 8.67
N GLN A 127 11.81 3.65 8.79
CA GLN A 127 11.16 2.87 9.84
C GLN A 127 11.51 3.41 11.23
N LEU A 128 12.80 3.67 11.48
CA LEU A 128 13.23 4.24 12.75
C LEU A 128 12.67 5.63 12.97
N TYR A 129 12.61 6.42 11.93
CA TYR A 129 12.04 7.76 12.01
C TYR A 129 10.58 7.70 12.46
N ILE A 130 9.79 6.83 11.86
CA ILE A 130 8.39 6.67 12.21
C ILE A 130 8.23 6.21 13.66
N MET A 131 9.06 5.28 14.11
CA MET A 131 9.00 4.78 15.48
C MET A 131 9.32 5.88 16.49
N LYS A 132 10.31 6.70 16.19
CA LYS A 132 10.69 7.81 17.09
C LYS A 132 9.61 8.88 17.12
N ASP A 133 9.04 9.19 15.97
CA ASP A 133 8.00 10.19 15.89
C ASP A 133 6.74 9.74 16.64
N TYR A 134 6.39 8.46 16.51
CA TYR A 134 5.26 7.91 17.24
C TYR A 134 5.47 8.03 18.75
N ARG A 135 6.67 7.68 19.23
CA ARG A 135 6.96 7.78 20.67
C ARG A 135 6.91 9.21 21.15
N ARG A 136 7.44 10.13 20.36
CA ARG A 136 7.39 11.56 20.70
C ARG A 136 5.95 12.04 20.84
N LEU A 137 5.11 11.70 19.87
CA LEU A 137 3.71 12.10 19.90
C LEU A 137 2.98 11.50 21.11
N LYS A 138 3.28 10.26 21.45
CA LYS A 138 2.67 9.63 22.61
C LYS A 138 3.08 10.28 23.93
N GLN A 139 4.31 10.78 24.01
CA GLN A 139 4.75 11.50 25.19
C GLN A 139 4.06 12.85 25.31
N ASP A 140 3.82 13.50 24.19
CA ASP A 140 3.16 14.81 24.20
C ASP A 140 1.68 14.71 24.59
N GLU A 141 1.07 13.54 24.41
CA GLU A 141 -0.31 13.33 24.80
C GLU A 141 -0.49 13.14 26.30
N ASN A 142 0.56 12.83 27.02
CA ASN A 142 0.53 12.64 28.46
C ASN A 142 0.98 13.90 29.18
#